data_969deb2d49ea3f54754be485862e9555
#
_entry.id   969deb2d49ea3f54754be485862e9555
#
_cell.length_a   1.000
_cell.length_b   1.000
_cell.length_c   1.000
_cell.angle_alpha   90.00
_cell.angle_beta   90.00
_cell.angle_gamma   90.00
#
_symmetry.space_group_name_H-M   'P 1'
#
loop_
_entity.id
_entity.type
_entity.pdbx_description
1 polymer ?
#
loop_
_entity_poly.entity_id
_entity_poly.type
_entity_poly.pdbx_seq_one_letter_code
_entity_poly.pdbx_strand_id
1 'polypeptide(L)'
;MIGTSFIDSTLVDVTFHSSLMRYSNFANCKFQHISFVKADCLQASFHYLDVKDLSILESCLDETEFLESSLNQVDLSDSSISGIVTDLKSLKGAKVSFEQAASLAQILGVTIV
;
A
#
# COMPACT_ATOMS: atom_id res chain seq x y z
N MET A 1 -13.21 2.76 -9.94
CA MET A 1 -12.84 4.15 -9.55
C MET A 1 -11.41 4.47 -10.00
N ILE A 2 -11.24 4.72 -11.29
CA ILE A 2 -9.92 5.02 -11.84
C ILE A 2 -9.65 6.52 -11.74
N GLY A 3 -8.50 6.89 -11.16
CA GLY A 3 -8.11 8.29 -11.01
C GLY A 3 -8.90 9.10 -9.99
N THR A 4 -9.58 8.42 -9.06
CA THR A 4 -10.36 9.08 -8.02
C THR A 4 -9.44 9.65 -6.95
N SER A 5 -9.77 10.84 -6.44
CA SER A 5 -9.00 11.48 -5.37
C SER A 5 -9.78 11.46 -4.05
N PHE A 6 -9.12 10.96 -3.00
CA PHE A 6 -9.63 10.96 -1.62
C PHE A 6 -8.68 11.79 -0.76
N ILE A 7 -8.39 13.03 -1.18
CA ILE A 7 -7.43 13.88 -0.50
C ILE A 7 -8.06 14.47 0.77
N ASP A 8 -7.29 14.49 1.88
CA ASP A 8 -7.71 15.05 3.16
C ASP A 8 -8.99 14.40 3.72
N SER A 9 -9.18 13.13 3.44
CA SER A 9 -10.39 12.40 3.84
C SER A 9 -10.13 11.50 5.03
N THR A 10 -11.20 11.23 5.79
CA THR A 10 -11.19 10.20 6.84
C THR A 10 -12.10 9.07 6.40
N LEU A 11 -11.54 7.85 6.32
CA LEU A 11 -12.29 6.66 5.95
C LEU A 11 -12.34 5.71 7.14
N VAL A 12 -13.54 5.28 7.51
CA VAL A 12 -13.77 4.41 8.65
C VAL A 12 -14.62 3.21 8.22
N ASP A 13 -14.15 2.01 8.56
CA ASP A 13 -14.87 0.77 8.31
C ASP A 13 -15.26 0.58 6.83
N VAL A 14 -14.32 0.87 5.93
CA VAL A 14 -14.55 0.73 4.49
C VAL A 14 -13.78 -0.47 3.94
N THR A 15 -14.46 -1.28 3.13
CA THR A 15 -13.81 -2.36 2.38
C THR A 15 -13.92 -2.07 0.90
N PHE A 16 -12.77 -2.04 0.22
CA PHE A 16 -12.71 -1.94 -1.24
C PHE A 16 -12.54 -3.36 -1.78
N HIS A 17 -13.64 -3.97 -2.17
CA HIS A 17 -13.66 -5.36 -2.63
C HIS A 17 -13.77 -5.43 -4.15
N SER A 18 -12.82 -6.11 -4.79
CA SER A 18 -12.78 -6.30 -6.26
C SER A 18 -12.92 -4.98 -7.02
N SER A 19 -12.31 -3.92 -6.48
CA SER A 19 -12.45 -2.57 -7.01
C SER A 19 -11.28 -2.19 -7.90
N LEU A 20 -11.56 -1.42 -8.96
CA LEU A 20 -10.52 -0.81 -9.78
C LEU A 20 -10.17 0.55 -9.18
N MET A 21 -8.99 0.61 -8.55
CA MET A 21 -8.53 1.82 -7.87
C MET A 21 -7.25 2.37 -8.51
N ARG A 22 -7.04 2.08 -9.79
CA ARG A 22 -5.84 2.52 -10.51
C ARG A 22 -5.74 4.04 -10.51
N TYR A 23 -4.53 4.55 -10.28
CA TYR A 23 -4.22 5.97 -10.29
C TYR A 23 -4.98 6.79 -9.26
N SER A 24 -5.61 6.14 -8.26
CA SER A 24 -6.31 6.84 -7.20
C SER A 24 -5.31 7.52 -6.26
N ASN A 25 -5.73 8.64 -5.67
CA ASN A 25 -4.88 9.42 -4.78
C ASN A 25 -5.51 9.50 -3.39
N PHE A 26 -4.76 8.99 -2.39
CA PHE A 26 -5.18 8.98 -0.98
C PHE A 26 -4.20 9.83 -0.15
N ALA A 27 -3.92 11.04 -0.58
CA ALA A 27 -2.98 11.91 0.13
C ALA A 27 -3.60 12.48 1.39
N ASN A 28 -2.85 12.45 2.49
CA ASN A 28 -3.23 13.07 3.77
C ASN A 28 -4.57 12.53 4.31
N CYS A 29 -4.77 11.22 4.20
CA CYS A 29 -5.99 10.56 4.65
C CYS A 29 -5.78 9.87 5.99
N LYS A 30 -6.88 9.70 6.74
CA LYS A 30 -6.91 8.85 7.94
C LYS A 30 -7.67 7.59 7.59
N PHE A 31 -7.02 6.44 7.82
CA PHE A 31 -7.61 5.12 7.59
C PHE A 31 -7.88 4.45 8.93
N GLN A 32 -9.13 4.10 9.20
CA GLN A 32 -9.51 3.35 10.40
C GLN A 32 -10.33 2.13 9.96
N HIS A 33 -9.80 0.93 10.20
CA HIS A 33 -10.44 -0.33 9.80
C HIS A 33 -10.75 -0.37 8.31
N ILE A 34 -9.72 -0.18 7.51
CA ILE A 34 -9.83 -0.19 6.05
C ILE A 34 -9.30 -1.52 5.52
N SER A 35 -9.98 -2.08 4.53
CA SER A 35 -9.55 -3.30 3.87
C SER A 35 -9.57 -3.14 2.35
N PHE A 36 -8.54 -3.64 1.70
CA PHE A 36 -8.49 -3.81 0.25
C PHE A 36 -8.46 -5.31 -0.03
N VAL A 37 -9.48 -5.83 -0.67
CA VAL A 37 -9.59 -7.26 -1.00
C VAL A 37 -9.76 -7.40 -2.50
N LYS A 38 -8.79 -8.04 -3.16
CA LYS A 38 -8.80 -8.21 -4.62
C LYS A 38 -8.96 -6.87 -5.35
N ALA A 39 -8.37 -5.83 -4.81
CA ALA A 39 -8.42 -4.50 -5.41
C ALA A 39 -7.22 -4.30 -6.34
N ASP A 40 -7.44 -3.56 -7.41
CA ASP A 40 -6.37 -3.19 -8.35
C ASP A 40 -5.99 -1.74 -8.10
N CYS A 41 -4.84 -1.56 -7.44
CA CYS A 41 -4.33 -0.25 -7.04
C CYS A 41 -3.09 0.16 -7.85
N LEU A 42 -2.98 -0.30 -9.10
CA LEU A 42 -1.84 0.05 -9.95
C LEU A 42 -1.63 1.57 -9.97
N GLN A 43 -0.41 1.99 -9.64
CA GLN A 43 0.00 3.39 -9.63
C GLN A 43 -0.88 4.30 -8.75
N ALA A 44 -1.53 3.75 -7.73
CA ALA A 44 -2.21 4.57 -6.73
C ALA A 44 -1.17 5.22 -5.81
N SER A 45 -1.55 6.33 -5.20
CA SER A 45 -0.68 7.08 -4.30
C SER A 45 -1.25 7.11 -2.90
N PHE A 46 -0.42 6.75 -1.91
CA PHE A 46 -0.76 6.79 -0.48
C PHE A 46 0.32 7.59 0.24
N HIS A 47 0.15 8.91 0.28
CA HIS A 47 1.11 9.81 0.90
C HIS A 47 0.55 10.38 2.20
N TYR A 48 1.35 10.39 3.26
CA TYR A 48 0.99 10.96 4.55
C TYR A 48 -0.28 10.34 5.14
N LEU A 49 -0.37 9.01 5.08
CA LEU A 49 -1.50 8.30 5.68
C LEU A 49 -1.31 8.17 7.19
N ASP A 50 -2.40 8.39 7.93
CA ASP A 50 -2.51 8.01 9.33
C ASP A 50 -3.32 6.71 9.38
N VAL A 51 -2.64 5.59 9.65
CA VAL A 51 -3.25 4.26 9.55
C VAL A 51 -3.44 3.68 10.94
N LYS A 52 -4.69 3.29 11.26
CA LYS A 52 -5.01 2.62 12.53
C LYS A 52 -5.49 1.19 12.37
N ASP A 53 -5.66 0.68 11.24
CA ASP A 53 -5.91 -0.72 10.94
C ASP A 53 -6.12 -0.83 9.44
N LEU A 54 -5.21 -1.48 8.78
CA LEU A 54 -5.27 -1.64 7.34
C LEU A 54 -4.97 -3.10 7.00
N SER A 55 -5.87 -3.71 6.25
CA SER A 55 -5.69 -5.06 5.71
C SER A 55 -5.63 -4.98 4.19
N ILE A 56 -4.67 -5.67 3.60
CA ILE A 56 -4.53 -5.73 2.14
C ILE A 56 -4.40 -7.21 1.77
N LEU A 57 -5.40 -7.71 1.05
CA LEU A 57 -5.50 -9.13 0.72
C LEU A 57 -5.63 -9.32 -0.79
N GLU A 58 -4.76 -10.15 -1.35
CA GLU A 58 -4.84 -10.58 -2.75
C GLU A 58 -5.02 -9.42 -3.73
N SER A 59 -4.35 -8.29 -3.47
CA SER A 59 -4.51 -7.06 -4.24
C SER A 59 -3.28 -6.78 -5.10
N CYS A 60 -3.46 -5.96 -6.14
CA CYS A 60 -2.35 -5.48 -6.95
C CYS A 60 -1.92 -4.11 -6.44
N LEU A 61 -0.70 -4.03 -5.93
CA LEU A 61 -0.09 -2.78 -5.47
C LEU A 61 1.11 -2.42 -6.36
N ASP A 62 1.11 -2.88 -7.60
CA ASP A 62 2.22 -2.62 -8.50
C ASP A 62 2.36 -1.13 -8.75
N GLU A 63 3.60 -0.64 -8.68
CA GLU A 63 3.95 0.76 -8.89
C GLU A 63 3.20 1.73 -7.99
N THR A 64 2.65 1.23 -6.87
CA THR A 64 1.96 2.05 -5.87
C THR A 64 3.00 2.81 -5.05
N GLU A 65 2.65 4.03 -4.62
CA GLU A 65 3.50 4.85 -3.77
C GLU A 65 2.99 4.87 -2.34
N PHE A 66 3.84 4.45 -1.41
CA PHE A 66 3.58 4.56 0.04
C PHE A 66 4.69 5.40 0.65
N LEU A 67 4.50 6.71 0.71
CA LEU A 67 5.47 7.64 1.23
C LEU A 67 4.93 8.33 2.49
N GLU A 68 5.76 8.41 3.53
CA GLU A 68 5.36 8.95 4.84
C GLU A 68 4.07 8.28 5.36
N SER A 69 3.92 6.98 5.08
CA SER A 69 2.71 6.22 5.40
C SER A 69 3.11 4.90 6.01
N SER A 70 2.86 4.72 7.30
CA SER A 70 3.31 3.53 8.02
C SER A 70 2.54 2.28 7.57
N LEU A 71 3.28 1.26 7.17
CA LEU A 71 2.74 -0.06 6.86
C LEU A 71 3.02 -1.04 8.01
N ASN A 72 3.26 -0.52 9.22
CA ASN A 72 3.52 -1.35 10.39
C ASN A 72 2.37 -2.33 10.61
N GLN A 73 2.71 -3.61 10.75
CA GLN A 73 1.79 -4.74 10.93
C GLN A 73 0.89 -5.03 9.71
N VAL A 74 1.05 -4.32 8.61
CA VAL A 74 0.30 -4.61 7.39
C VAL A 74 0.96 -5.79 6.66
N ASP A 75 0.16 -6.80 6.32
CA ASP A 75 0.64 -8.00 5.63
C ASP A 75 0.45 -7.82 4.11
N LEU A 76 1.57 -7.74 3.40
CA LEU A 76 1.60 -7.58 1.95
C LEU A 76 1.89 -8.90 1.22
N SER A 77 2.02 -10.00 1.97
CA SER A 77 2.62 -11.24 1.45
C SER A 77 1.83 -11.92 0.34
N ASP A 78 0.53 -11.72 0.28
CA ASP A 78 -0.31 -12.32 -0.77
C ASP A 78 -0.71 -11.34 -1.87
N SER A 79 -0.10 -10.16 -1.89
CA SER A 79 -0.37 -9.13 -2.88
C SER A 79 0.84 -8.90 -3.77
N SER A 80 0.61 -8.35 -4.96
CA SER A 80 1.69 -7.99 -5.88
C SER A 80 2.21 -6.60 -5.54
N ILE A 81 3.53 -6.44 -5.39
CA ILE A 81 4.16 -5.17 -5.06
C ILE A 81 5.29 -4.81 -6.04
N SER A 82 5.19 -5.26 -7.28
CA SER A 82 6.21 -5.00 -8.30
C SER A 82 6.34 -3.51 -8.57
N GLY A 83 7.56 -2.98 -8.50
CA GLY A 83 7.79 -1.56 -8.74
C GLY A 83 7.24 -0.60 -7.68
N ILE A 84 6.89 -1.10 -6.50
CA ILE A 84 6.39 -0.27 -5.41
C ILE A 84 7.41 0.81 -5.03
N VAL A 85 6.93 2.02 -4.77
CA VAL A 85 7.75 3.15 -4.34
C VAL A 85 7.45 3.43 -2.87
N THR A 86 8.47 3.37 -2.03
CA THR A 86 8.28 3.53 -0.59
C THR A 86 9.56 4.01 0.07
N ASP A 87 9.51 4.28 1.37
CA ASP A 87 10.68 4.65 2.16
C ASP A 87 10.85 3.70 3.35
N LEU A 88 12.03 3.71 3.96
CA LEU A 88 12.35 2.82 5.09
C LEU A 88 11.39 2.98 6.25
N LYS A 89 11.02 4.21 6.55
CA LYS A 89 10.15 4.51 7.68
C LYS A 89 8.76 3.92 7.47
N SER A 90 8.24 4.02 6.24
CA SER A 90 6.93 3.46 5.90
C SER A 90 6.93 1.94 5.95
N LEU A 91 8.02 1.30 5.54
CA LEU A 91 8.13 -0.16 5.51
C LEU A 91 8.36 -0.81 6.87
N LYS A 92 8.75 -0.04 7.87
CA LYS A 92 9.10 -0.60 9.18
C LYS A 92 7.92 -1.38 9.75
N GLY A 93 8.15 -2.66 10.04
CA GLY A 93 7.15 -3.54 10.63
C GLY A 93 6.14 -4.14 9.66
N ALA A 94 6.25 -3.87 8.37
CA ALA A 94 5.41 -4.50 7.36
C ALA A 94 5.76 -5.99 7.24
N LYS A 95 4.75 -6.81 6.94
CA LYS A 95 4.93 -8.26 6.76
C LYS A 95 4.96 -8.56 5.28
N VAL A 96 6.02 -9.23 4.84
CA VAL A 96 6.23 -9.54 3.42
C VAL A 96 6.66 -10.98 3.24
N SER A 97 6.49 -11.51 2.02
CA SER A 97 7.04 -12.83 1.68
C SER A 97 8.54 -12.73 1.44
N PHE A 98 9.20 -13.89 1.38
CA PHE A 98 10.64 -13.94 1.09
C PHE A 98 10.95 -13.30 -0.27
N GLU A 99 10.16 -13.58 -1.29
CA GLU A 99 10.35 -13.04 -2.62
C GLU A 99 10.15 -11.52 -2.65
N GLN A 100 9.16 -11.03 -1.93
CA GLN A 100 8.92 -9.59 -1.80
C GLN A 100 10.08 -8.90 -1.08
N ALA A 101 10.65 -9.54 -0.07
CA ALA A 101 11.79 -9.00 0.66
C ALA A 101 13.00 -8.80 -0.27
N ALA A 102 13.23 -9.74 -1.18
CA ALA A 102 14.31 -9.62 -2.16
C ALA A 102 14.11 -8.42 -3.09
N SER A 103 12.87 -8.22 -3.56
CA SER A 103 12.54 -7.06 -4.40
C SER A 103 12.68 -5.74 -3.66
N LEU A 104 12.23 -5.70 -2.40
CA LEU A 104 12.34 -4.50 -1.57
C LEU A 104 13.80 -4.15 -1.25
N ALA A 105 14.65 -5.15 -1.07
CA ALA A 105 16.07 -4.93 -0.83
C ALA A 105 16.72 -4.16 -1.99
N GLN A 106 16.33 -4.45 -3.22
CA GLN A 106 16.83 -3.72 -4.39
C GLN A 106 16.41 -2.26 -4.38
N ILE A 107 15.17 -1.98 -3.98
CA ILE A 107 14.67 -0.61 -3.85
C ILE A 107 15.50 0.18 -2.84
N LEU A 108 15.95 -0.48 -1.78
CA LEU A 108 16.76 0.12 -0.72
C LEU A 108 18.26 0.16 -1.07
N GLY A 109 18.63 -0.26 -2.26
CA GLY A 109 20.03 -0.24 -2.70
C GLY A 109 20.87 -1.41 -2.20
N VAL A 110 20.24 -2.45 -1.67
CA VAL A 110 20.93 -3.66 -1.17
C VAL A 110 21.03 -4.66 -2.31
N THR A 111 22.23 -5.23 -2.49
CA THR A 111 22.47 -6.28 -3.48
C THR A 111 22.44 -7.64 -2.79
N ILE A 112 21.62 -8.54 -3.33
CA ILE A 112 21.53 -9.92 -2.84
C ILE A 112 22.41 -10.82 -3.70
N VAL A 113 23.28 -11.55 -3.07
CA VAL A 113 24.22 -12.47 -3.74
C VAL A 113 23.89 -13.94 -3.45
#